data_ac70c7e470eeddf83226bb99dc7dc1bf
#
_entry.id   ac70c7e470eeddf83226bb99dc7dc1bf
#
_cell.length_a   1.000
_cell.length_b   1.000
_cell.length_c   1.000
_cell.angle_alpha   90.00
_cell.angle_beta   90.00
_cell.angle_gamma   90.00
#
_symmetry.space_group_name_H-M   'P 1'
#
loop_
_entity.id
_entity.type
_entity.pdbx_description
1 polymer ?
#
loop_
_entity_poly.entity_id
_entity_poly.type
_entity_poly.pdbx_seq_one_letter_code
_entity_poly.pdbx_strand_id
1 'polypeptide(L)'
;MNANTPHQKQYSSATQRLLKPQIEHFFVEEFPKMFGPVIRARIADSLLELFTRQVRQTTSLEPGQILWNAVDVATRADAPNRRFVPVVLTMVNEQDIQNRTKGLSIVEIRAQSTARILREAYQQGALLSMRDITLLCWQPMSMPSRWRKYYEQTHQCELPHPGNLQDMGSCITHKDQIVYKAIVEKKDPVQVANETKHTQQAVDRYLKDFHRVQTVYNHKQDPDYISLVTNISKSVVNQYINLIETHDISDK
;
A
#
# COMPACT_ATOMS: atom_id res chain seq x y z
N MET A 1 16.79 22.47 16.08
CA MET A 1 15.85 21.51 15.50
C MET A 1 16.63 20.64 14.52
N ASN A 2 16.87 19.37 14.85
CA ASN A 2 17.63 18.48 13.98
C ASN A 2 16.75 18.13 12.77
N ALA A 3 17.20 18.50 11.58
CA ALA A 3 16.55 18.08 10.34
C ALA A 3 16.57 16.54 10.26
N ASN A 4 15.41 15.91 10.13
CA ASN A 4 15.32 14.47 9.97
C ASN A 4 16.15 14.01 8.77
N THR A 5 17.00 13.01 8.97
CA THR A 5 17.77 12.40 7.88
C THR A 5 16.83 11.78 6.82
N PRO A 6 17.27 11.59 5.57
CA PRO A 6 16.45 10.93 4.54
C PRO A 6 15.91 9.56 5.02
N HIS A 7 16.71 8.77 5.71
CA HIS A 7 16.30 7.49 6.29
C HIS A 7 15.24 7.65 7.39
N GLN A 8 15.35 8.63 8.26
CA GLN A 8 14.33 8.93 9.26
C GLN A 8 12.99 9.28 8.60
N LYS A 9 13.00 10.12 7.57
CA LYS A 9 11.77 10.45 6.81
C LYS A 9 11.16 9.24 6.13
N GLN A 10 11.98 8.34 5.60
CA GLN A 10 11.53 7.16 4.89
C GLN A 10 10.93 6.10 5.81
N TYR A 11 11.51 5.87 6.98
CA TYR A 11 11.15 4.76 7.87
C TYR A 11 10.50 5.18 9.18
N SER A 12 10.31 6.47 9.46
CA SER A 12 9.69 6.93 10.72
C SER A 12 8.29 6.32 10.95
N SER A 13 7.51 6.13 9.89
CA SER A 13 6.19 5.49 9.99
C SER A 13 6.27 3.99 10.34
N ALA A 14 7.42 3.35 10.14
CA ALA A 14 7.59 1.94 10.51
C ALA A 14 7.64 1.75 12.04
N THR A 15 8.11 2.76 12.78
CA THR A 15 8.14 2.70 14.25
C THR A 15 6.75 2.62 14.87
N GLN A 16 5.72 3.11 14.17
CA GLN A 16 4.31 3.02 14.61
C GLN A 16 3.79 1.58 14.69
N ARG A 17 4.48 0.62 14.07
CA ARG A 17 4.14 -0.81 14.15
C ARG A 17 4.52 -1.46 15.46
N LEU A 18 5.40 -0.82 16.22
CA LEU A 18 5.84 -1.32 17.52
C LEU A 18 4.74 -1.09 18.56
N LEU A 19 4.62 -2.03 19.50
CA LEU A 19 3.54 -2.03 20.49
C LEU A 19 3.55 -0.78 21.38
N LYS A 20 4.73 -0.31 21.78
CA LYS A 20 4.86 0.89 22.62
C LYS A 20 4.25 2.15 21.94
N PRO A 21 4.62 2.53 20.72
CA PRO A 21 3.97 3.63 19.99
C PRO A 21 2.45 3.45 19.82
N GLN A 22 1.96 2.22 19.66
CA GLN A 22 0.53 1.97 19.58
C GLN A 22 -0.19 2.25 20.90
N ILE A 23 0.40 1.84 22.04
CA ILE A 23 -0.13 2.16 23.37
C ILE A 23 -0.11 3.68 23.62
N GLU A 24 0.99 4.35 23.28
CA GLU A 24 1.10 5.81 23.41
C GLU A 24 0.03 6.53 22.57
N HIS A 25 -0.23 6.03 21.38
CA HIS A 25 -1.26 6.56 20.47
C HIS A 25 -2.68 6.33 21.04
N PHE A 26 -2.96 5.15 21.56
CA PHE A 26 -4.23 4.85 22.24
C PHE A 26 -4.55 5.89 23.31
N PHE A 27 -3.56 6.28 24.13
CA PHE A 27 -3.76 7.32 25.14
C PHE A 27 -3.98 8.72 24.55
N VAL A 28 -3.55 8.99 23.33
CA VAL A 28 -3.85 10.26 22.63
C VAL A 28 -5.30 10.30 22.17
N GLU A 29 -5.81 9.18 21.66
CA GLU A 29 -7.16 9.10 21.12
C GLU A 29 -8.23 9.03 22.19
N GLU A 30 -8.04 8.11 23.14
CA GLU A 30 -9.06 7.84 24.16
C GLU A 30 -9.05 8.87 25.32
N PHE A 31 -7.88 9.45 25.60
CA PHE A 31 -7.68 10.39 26.71
C PHE A 31 -7.03 11.70 26.25
N PRO A 32 -7.64 12.42 25.31
CA PRO A 32 -7.08 13.64 24.75
C PRO A 32 -6.86 14.67 25.89
N LYS A 33 -5.67 15.24 25.94
CA LYS A 33 -5.21 16.25 26.94
C LYS A 33 -5.03 15.75 28.38
N MET A 34 -5.29 14.48 28.67
CA MET A 34 -5.21 13.95 30.03
C MET A 34 -3.77 13.63 30.44
N PHE A 35 -2.96 13.13 29.52
CA PHE A 35 -1.58 12.74 29.76
C PHE A 35 -0.61 13.42 28.78
N GLY A 36 0.43 14.05 29.31
CA GLY A 36 1.53 14.58 28.51
C GLY A 36 2.38 13.46 27.86
N PRO A 37 3.21 13.78 26.84
CA PRO A 37 4.01 12.76 26.13
C PRO A 37 4.88 11.89 27.03
N VAL A 38 5.52 12.49 28.06
CA VAL A 38 6.40 11.79 28.99
C VAL A 38 5.62 10.78 29.84
N ILE A 39 4.42 11.18 30.29
CA ILE A 39 3.57 10.30 31.13
C ILE A 39 3.05 9.13 30.29
N ARG A 40 2.60 9.38 29.04
CA ARG A 40 2.16 8.33 28.12
C ARG A 40 3.26 7.29 27.88
N ALA A 41 4.49 7.76 27.58
CA ALA A 41 5.62 6.88 27.38
C ALA A 41 5.91 6.02 28.63
N ARG A 42 5.84 6.60 29.82
CA ARG A 42 6.05 5.88 31.08
C ARG A 42 4.95 4.84 31.35
N ILE A 43 3.69 5.20 31.10
CA ILE A 43 2.57 4.25 31.22
C ILE A 43 2.74 3.10 30.22
N ALA A 44 3.10 3.40 28.97
CA ALA A 44 3.34 2.38 27.96
C ALA A 44 4.45 1.40 28.38
N ASP A 45 5.58 1.90 28.91
CA ASP A 45 6.66 1.06 29.42
C ASP A 45 6.17 0.17 30.59
N SER A 46 5.44 0.74 31.53
CA SER A 46 4.91 -0.01 32.69
C SER A 46 3.90 -1.09 32.29
N LEU A 47 3.03 -0.80 31.31
CA LEU A 47 2.08 -1.79 30.79
C LEU A 47 2.81 -2.92 30.06
N LEU A 48 3.79 -2.61 29.23
CA LEU A 48 4.58 -3.62 28.52
C LEU A 48 5.33 -4.53 29.51
N GLU A 49 5.92 -3.95 30.56
CA GLU A 49 6.59 -4.73 31.61
C GLU A 49 5.61 -5.65 32.33
N LEU A 50 4.42 -5.15 32.70
CA LEU A 50 3.37 -5.94 33.33
C LEU A 50 2.93 -7.11 32.45
N PHE A 51 2.65 -6.86 31.17
CA PHE A 51 2.23 -7.89 30.23
C PHE A 51 3.32 -8.92 29.98
N THR A 52 4.57 -8.49 29.83
CA THR A 52 5.70 -9.41 29.63
C THR A 52 5.86 -10.39 30.78
N ARG A 53 5.55 -9.97 32.01
CA ARG A 53 5.61 -10.82 33.21
C ARG A 53 4.45 -11.83 33.28
N GLN A 54 3.25 -11.47 32.80
CA GLN A 54 2.03 -12.26 33.01
C GLN A 54 1.60 -13.10 31.80
N VAL A 55 1.88 -12.63 30.59
CA VAL A 55 1.42 -13.30 29.37
C VAL A 55 2.57 -14.12 28.79
N ARG A 56 2.61 -15.40 29.12
CA ARG A 56 3.30 -16.39 28.30
C ARG A 56 2.47 -16.59 27.03
N GLN A 57 2.78 -15.83 25.99
CA GLN A 57 2.13 -16.02 24.71
C GLN A 57 2.56 -17.35 24.11
N THR A 58 1.67 -18.31 24.13
CA THR A 58 1.71 -19.52 23.30
C THR A 58 1.02 -19.24 21.97
N THR A 59 1.43 -18.23 21.23
CA THR A 59 1.16 -18.24 19.79
C THR A 59 2.22 -19.15 19.18
N SER A 60 1.88 -20.41 18.97
CA SER A 60 2.78 -21.35 18.31
C SER A 60 2.92 -20.94 16.84
N LEU A 61 3.96 -20.19 16.54
CA LEU A 61 4.36 -19.97 15.14
C LEU A 61 4.98 -21.27 14.63
N GLU A 62 4.67 -21.64 13.41
CA GLU A 62 5.34 -22.72 12.72
C GLU A 62 6.77 -22.30 12.28
N PRO A 63 7.69 -23.26 12.08
CA PRO A 63 9.01 -22.96 11.57
C PRO A 63 8.96 -22.15 10.27
N GLY A 64 9.70 -21.04 10.21
CA GLY A 64 9.72 -20.13 9.08
C GLY A 64 8.62 -19.06 9.08
N GLN A 65 7.75 -19.04 10.07
CA GLN A 65 6.75 -17.99 10.27
C GLN A 65 7.24 -16.89 11.21
N ILE A 66 6.71 -15.70 11.01
CA ILE A 66 6.92 -14.53 11.87
C ILE A 66 5.59 -13.84 12.17
N LEU A 67 5.52 -13.17 13.30
CA LEU A 67 4.46 -12.23 13.62
C LEU A 67 4.87 -10.82 13.20
N TRP A 68 4.01 -10.14 12.44
CA TRP A 68 4.26 -8.79 11.97
C TRP A 68 3.03 -7.90 12.14
N ASN A 69 3.22 -6.65 12.57
CA ASN A 69 2.15 -5.67 12.61
C ASN A 69 2.02 -4.98 11.25
N ALA A 70 1.00 -5.32 10.50
CA ALA A 70 0.69 -4.76 9.19
C ALA A 70 -0.46 -3.75 9.28
N VAL A 71 -0.58 -2.87 8.29
CA VAL A 71 -1.65 -1.86 8.25
C VAL A 71 -2.99 -2.56 8.00
N ASP A 72 -3.99 -2.26 8.83
CA ASP A 72 -5.37 -2.73 8.63
C ASP A 72 -5.90 -2.30 7.26
N VAL A 73 -6.48 -3.22 6.51
CA VAL A 73 -7.03 -2.99 5.16
C VAL A 73 -8.08 -1.88 5.13
N ALA A 74 -8.82 -1.69 6.22
CA ALA A 74 -9.84 -0.64 6.36
C ALA A 74 -9.22 0.75 6.63
N THR A 75 -7.93 0.84 6.96
CA THR A 75 -7.26 2.11 7.19
C THR A 75 -7.01 2.83 5.87
N ARG A 76 -7.51 4.04 5.75
CA ARG A 76 -7.32 4.87 4.54
C ARG A 76 -5.83 5.23 4.37
N ALA A 77 -5.41 5.37 3.11
CA ALA A 77 -4.03 5.71 2.77
C ALA A 77 -3.55 7.06 3.34
N ASP A 78 -4.46 8.00 3.42
CA ASP A 78 -4.26 9.37 3.90
C ASP A 78 -4.57 9.56 5.39
N ALA A 79 -4.93 8.50 6.09
CA ALA A 79 -5.23 8.58 7.52
C ALA A 79 -4.01 9.08 8.30
N PRO A 80 -4.15 10.13 9.13
CA PRO A 80 -3.06 10.62 9.96
C PRO A 80 -2.60 9.56 10.97
N ASN A 81 -3.52 8.73 11.40
CA ASN A 81 -3.31 7.63 12.32
C ASN A 81 -3.62 6.32 11.63
N ARG A 82 -2.64 5.43 11.57
CA ARG A 82 -2.78 4.12 10.94
C ARG A 82 -3.07 3.07 11.99
N ARG A 83 -4.14 2.32 11.77
CA ARG A 83 -4.43 1.13 12.56
C ARG A 83 -3.56 -0.02 12.07
N PHE A 84 -2.96 -0.74 13.01
CA PHE A 84 -2.17 -1.93 12.74
C PHE A 84 -2.83 -3.15 13.35
N VAL A 85 -2.74 -4.27 12.65
CA VAL A 85 -3.19 -5.58 13.12
C VAL A 85 -2.05 -6.59 13.02
N PRO A 86 -1.90 -7.47 14.01
CA PRO A 86 -0.91 -8.53 13.96
C PRO A 86 -1.31 -9.58 12.93
N VAL A 87 -0.37 -9.97 12.09
CA VAL A 87 -0.53 -11.01 11.07
C VAL A 87 0.62 -12.01 11.14
N VAL A 88 0.33 -13.26 10.88
CA VAL A 88 1.35 -14.32 10.75
C VAL A 88 1.76 -14.41 9.29
N LEU A 89 3.05 -14.30 9.03
CA LEU A 89 3.64 -14.32 7.69
C LEU A 89 4.62 -15.48 7.58
N THR A 90 4.47 -16.29 6.55
CA THR A 90 5.38 -17.40 6.24
C THR A 90 6.53 -16.91 5.35
N MET A 91 7.65 -16.56 5.98
CA MET A 91 8.84 -16.06 5.28
C MET A 91 9.53 -17.15 4.47
N VAL A 92 9.64 -18.34 5.05
CA VAL A 92 10.22 -19.51 4.42
C VAL A 92 9.35 -20.71 4.73
N ASN A 93 9.06 -21.52 3.72
CA ASN A 93 8.37 -22.80 3.89
C ASN A 93 9.18 -23.96 3.25
N GLU A 94 8.75 -25.18 3.46
CA GLU A 94 9.39 -26.36 2.93
C GLU A 94 9.48 -26.32 1.39
N GLN A 95 8.46 -25.82 0.71
CA GLN A 95 8.43 -25.72 -0.75
C GLN A 95 9.54 -24.79 -1.30
N ASP A 96 9.86 -23.71 -0.58
CA ASP A 96 10.94 -22.80 -0.96
C ASP A 96 12.31 -23.53 -0.93
N ILE A 97 12.51 -24.35 0.10
CA ILE A 97 13.72 -25.16 0.25
C ILE A 97 13.81 -26.21 -0.87
N GLN A 98 12.71 -26.93 -1.12
CA GLN A 98 12.63 -27.92 -2.20
C GLN A 98 12.85 -27.29 -3.58
N ASN A 99 12.23 -26.14 -3.84
CA ASN A 99 12.39 -25.40 -5.08
C ASN A 99 13.86 -24.97 -5.27
N ARG A 100 14.51 -24.50 -4.19
CA ARG A 100 15.91 -24.12 -4.25
C ARG A 100 16.82 -25.32 -4.52
N THR A 101 16.54 -26.47 -3.92
CA THR A 101 17.26 -27.72 -4.15
C THR A 101 17.11 -28.20 -5.60
N LYS A 102 15.95 -28.00 -6.21
CA LYS A 102 15.68 -28.29 -7.63
C LYS A 102 16.30 -27.29 -8.60
N GLY A 103 16.98 -26.25 -8.11
CA GLY A 103 17.71 -25.28 -8.93
C GLY A 103 16.90 -24.04 -9.32
N LEU A 104 15.71 -23.81 -8.77
CA LEU A 104 15.01 -22.54 -8.99
C LEU A 104 15.89 -21.36 -8.59
N SER A 105 15.82 -20.29 -9.36
CA SER A 105 16.59 -19.07 -9.08
C SER A 105 16.12 -18.43 -7.77
N ILE A 106 17.05 -17.77 -7.09
CA ILE A 106 16.71 -17.03 -5.87
C ILE A 106 15.70 -15.89 -6.13
N VAL A 107 15.68 -15.37 -7.35
CA VAL A 107 14.72 -14.32 -7.76
C VAL A 107 13.32 -14.89 -7.82
N GLU A 108 13.12 -16.08 -8.39
CA GLU A 108 11.83 -16.75 -8.46
C GLU A 108 11.31 -17.10 -7.06
N ILE A 109 12.17 -17.66 -6.20
CA ILE A 109 11.80 -18.01 -4.83
C ILE A 109 11.39 -16.74 -4.05
N ARG A 110 12.14 -15.65 -4.17
CA ARG A 110 11.80 -14.37 -3.53
C ARG A 110 10.51 -13.79 -4.07
N ALA A 111 10.23 -13.93 -5.36
CA ALA A 111 8.97 -13.51 -5.95
C ALA A 111 7.79 -14.33 -5.42
N GLN A 112 7.94 -15.66 -5.32
CA GLN A 112 6.93 -16.56 -4.74
C GLN A 112 6.69 -16.25 -3.25
N SER A 113 7.76 -16.07 -2.47
CA SER A 113 7.66 -15.71 -1.05
C SER A 113 7.00 -14.34 -0.87
N THR A 114 7.35 -13.34 -1.70
CA THR A 114 6.72 -12.02 -1.67
C THR A 114 5.23 -12.12 -1.96
N ALA A 115 4.83 -12.90 -2.97
CA ALA A 115 3.42 -13.09 -3.31
C ALA A 115 2.65 -13.78 -2.18
N ARG A 116 3.26 -14.78 -1.54
CA ARG A 116 2.70 -15.49 -0.40
C ARG A 116 2.41 -14.55 0.76
N ILE A 117 3.41 -13.81 1.25
CA ILE A 117 3.24 -12.93 2.42
C ILE A 117 2.26 -11.78 2.15
N LEU A 118 2.19 -11.25 0.92
CA LEU A 118 1.19 -10.26 0.55
C LEU A 118 -0.24 -10.81 0.64
N ARG A 119 -0.45 -12.04 0.16
CA ARG A 119 -1.75 -12.72 0.23
C ARG A 119 -2.12 -13.11 1.66
N GLU A 120 -1.19 -13.65 2.43
CA GLU A 120 -1.40 -14.02 3.84
C GLU A 120 -1.80 -12.80 4.68
N ALA A 121 -1.13 -11.66 4.50
CA ALA A 121 -1.50 -10.42 5.18
C ALA A 121 -2.92 -9.98 4.80
N TYR A 122 -3.25 -10.00 3.51
CA TYR A 122 -4.57 -9.60 3.02
C TYR A 122 -5.69 -10.51 3.53
N GLN A 123 -5.46 -11.82 3.54
CA GLN A 123 -6.42 -12.80 4.10
C GLN A 123 -6.69 -12.58 5.59
N GLN A 124 -5.70 -12.04 6.31
CA GLN A 124 -5.81 -11.69 7.73
C GLN A 124 -6.30 -10.25 7.96
N GLY A 125 -6.81 -9.57 6.92
CA GLY A 125 -7.38 -8.22 7.01
C GLY A 125 -6.34 -7.09 7.03
N ALA A 126 -5.14 -7.34 6.54
CA ALA A 126 -4.07 -6.34 6.55
C ALA A 126 -3.39 -6.17 5.19
N LEU A 127 -2.62 -5.10 5.04
CA LEU A 127 -1.84 -4.78 3.85
C LEU A 127 -0.36 -4.61 4.20
N LEU A 128 0.50 -5.27 3.42
CA LEU A 128 1.94 -5.05 3.46
C LEU A 128 2.37 -4.06 2.38
N SER A 129 3.07 -3.02 2.78
CA SER A 129 3.73 -2.12 1.85
C SER A 129 5.08 -2.70 1.38
N MET A 130 5.61 -2.18 0.27
CA MET A 130 6.96 -2.55 -0.15
C MET A 130 8.04 -2.19 0.89
N ARG A 131 7.77 -1.20 1.76
CA ARG A 131 8.64 -0.87 2.90
C ARG A 131 8.66 -1.96 3.95
N ASP A 132 7.50 -2.59 4.21
CA ASP A 132 7.44 -3.73 5.13
C ASP A 132 8.31 -4.87 4.62
N ILE A 133 8.19 -5.23 3.34
CA ILE A 133 8.98 -6.30 2.74
C ILE A 133 10.47 -5.95 2.71
N THR A 134 10.81 -4.67 2.48
CA THR A 134 12.19 -4.17 2.60
C THR A 134 12.77 -4.43 3.98
N LEU A 135 12.01 -4.13 5.04
CA LEU A 135 12.43 -4.37 6.41
C LEU A 135 12.52 -5.86 6.74
N LEU A 136 11.52 -6.64 6.33
CA LEU A 136 11.48 -8.08 6.58
C LEU A 136 12.63 -8.84 5.89
N CYS A 137 13.01 -8.41 4.69
CA CYS A 137 14.04 -9.07 3.88
C CYS A 137 15.40 -8.39 3.90
N TRP A 138 15.52 -7.21 4.54
CA TRP A 138 16.74 -6.38 4.55
C TRP A 138 17.30 -6.12 3.15
N GLN A 139 16.41 -5.79 2.21
CA GLN A 139 16.76 -5.52 0.82
C GLN A 139 16.43 -4.08 0.45
N PRO A 140 17.13 -3.48 -0.54
CA PRO A 140 16.76 -2.18 -1.08
C PRO A 140 15.31 -2.16 -1.58
N MET A 141 14.63 -1.02 -1.44
CA MET A 141 13.19 -0.87 -1.73
C MET A 141 12.80 -1.23 -3.18
N SER A 142 13.75 -1.13 -4.11
CA SER A 142 13.57 -1.53 -5.50
C SER A 142 13.38 -3.04 -5.68
N MET A 143 13.96 -3.85 -4.80
CA MET A 143 13.94 -5.31 -4.94
C MET A 143 12.56 -5.93 -4.67
N PRO A 144 11.87 -5.63 -3.56
CA PRO A 144 10.49 -6.11 -3.35
C PRO A 144 9.55 -5.72 -4.48
N SER A 145 9.67 -4.50 -5.00
CA SER A 145 8.86 -4.05 -6.14
C SER A 145 9.13 -4.86 -7.40
N ARG A 146 10.40 -5.22 -7.66
CA ARG A 146 10.77 -6.08 -8.79
C ARG A 146 10.25 -7.50 -8.62
N TRP A 147 10.35 -8.10 -7.44
CA TRP A 147 9.84 -9.46 -7.17
C TRP A 147 8.32 -9.53 -7.33
N ARG A 148 7.59 -8.54 -6.80
CA ARG A 148 6.15 -8.44 -6.98
C ARG A 148 5.78 -8.35 -8.45
N LYS A 149 6.36 -7.40 -9.19
CA LYS A 149 6.08 -7.22 -10.63
C LYS A 149 6.43 -8.47 -11.44
N TYR A 150 7.56 -9.09 -11.15
CA TYR A 150 7.95 -10.34 -11.81
C TYR A 150 6.91 -11.44 -11.60
N TYR A 151 6.45 -11.62 -10.35
CA TYR A 151 5.40 -12.59 -10.04
C TYR A 151 4.09 -12.28 -10.76
N GLU A 152 3.63 -11.04 -10.71
CA GLU A 152 2.39 -10.58 -11.35
C GLU A 152 2.42 -10.81 -12.87
N GLN A 153 3.52 -10.48 -13.52
CA GLN A 153 3.70 -10.68 -14.95
C GLN A 153 3.74 -12.18 -15.34
N THR A 154 4.46 -12.98 -14.55
CA THR A 154 4.61 -14.43 -14.84
C THR A 154 3.29 -15.18 -14.64
N HIS A 155 2.48 -14.77 -13.64
CA HIS A 155 1.24 -15.47 -13.29
C HIS A 155 -0.03 -14.73 -13.75
N GLN A 156 0.11 -13.62 -14.49
CA GLN A 156 -0.99 -12.78 -14.99
C GLN A 156 -2.02 -12.46 -13.89
N CYS A 157 -1.55 -12.04 -12.73
CA CYS A 157 -2.37 -11.72 -11.57
C CYS A 157 -1.90 -10.42 -10.91
N GLU A 158 -2.76 -9.84 -10.10
CA GLU A 158 -2.42 -8.71 -9.23
C GLU A 158 -2.28 -9.18 -7.79
N LEU A 159 -1.29 -8.62 -7.08
CA LEU A 159 -1.06 -8.90 -5.67
C LEU A 159 -1.59 -7.75 -4.80
N PRO A 160 -2.23 -8.06 -3.65
CA PRO A 160 -2.79 -7.05 -2.78
C PRO A 160 -1.67 -6.24 -2.11
N HIS A 161 -1.67 -4.93 -2.33
CA HIS A 161 -0.77 -3.99 -1.65
C HIS A 161 -1.39 -2.58 -1.64
N PRO A 162 -0.90 -1.65 -0.78
CA PRO A 162 -1.49 -0.31 -0.69
C PRO A 162 -1.53 0.48 -1.99
N GLY A 163 -0.62 0.19 -2.92
CA GLY A 163 -0.55 0.89 -4.22
C GLY A 163 -1.71 0.57 -5.15
N ASN A 164 -2.27 -0.64 -5.09
CA ASN A 164 -3.42 -1.01 -5.93
C ASN A 164 -4.76 -0.97 -5.18
N LEU A 165 -4.77 -1.12 -3.87
CA LEU A 165 -6.00 -1.12 -3.08
C LEU A 165 -6.32 0.23 -2.42
N GLN A 166 -5.30 1.05 -2.15
CA GLN A 166 -5.44 2.32 -1.45
C GLN A 166 -4.86 3.51 -2.24
N ASP A 167 -4.52 3.31 -3.50
CA ASP A 167 -3.99 4.34 -4.41
C ASP A 167 -2.71 5.05 -3.91
N MET A 168 -1.89 4.34 -3.13
CA MET A 168 -0.62 4.83 -2.63
C MET A 168 0.49 4.60 -3.65
N GLY A 169 0.73 5.58 -4.51
CA GLY A 169 1.85 5.58 -5.46
C GLY A 169 1.45 5.85 -6.91
N SER A 170 2.38 5.70 -7.83
CA SER A 170 2.18 5.90 -9.27
C SER A 170 1.53 4.71 -9.99
N CYS A 171 1.04 3.72 -9.25
CA CYS A 171 0.35 2.58 -9.82
C CYS A 171 -1.11 2.93 -10.16
N ILE A 172 -1.52 2.61 -11.38
CA ILE A 172 -2.61 3.20 -12.13
C ILE A 172 -3.77 2.25 -12.34
N THR A 173 -3.78 1.12 -11.68
CA THR A 173 -4.72 0.02 -11.90
C THR A 173 -6.20 0.40 -11.69
N HIS A 174 -6.49 1.45 -10.95
CA HIS A 174 -7.88 1.84 -10.63
C HIS A 174 -8.39 3.07 -11.39
N LYS A 175 -7.51 3.81 -12.08
CA LYS A 175 -7.95 4.98 -12.87
C LYS A 175 -8.92 4.57 -13.96
N ASP A 176 -8.66 3.45 -14.61
CA ASP A 176 -9.53 2.87 -15.64
C ASP A 176 -10.93 2.64 -15.11
N GLN A 177 -11.02 1.96 -13.96
CA GLN A 177 -12.29 1.65 -13.32
C GLN A 177 -13.03 2.90 -12.86
N ILE A 178 -12.30 3.88 -12.30
CA ILE A 178 -12.88 5.15 -11.86
C ILE A 178 -13.43 5.94 -13.06
N VAL A 179 -12.61 6.11 -14.10
CA VAL A 179 -13.01 6.83 -15.32
C VAL A 179 -14.14 6.08 -16.01
N TYR A 180 -14.04 4.76 -16.18
CA TYR A 180 -15.10 3.95 -16.77
C TYR A 180 -16.42 4.10 -16.03
N LYS A 181 -16.43 3.91 -14.71
CA LYS A 181 -17.63 4.02 -13.89
C LYS A 181 -18.25 5.42 -13.91
N ALA A 182 -17.42 6.46 -13.86
CA ALA A 182 -17.91 7.83 -13.84
C ALA A 182 -18.37 8.32 -15.21
N ILE A 183 -17.62 8.01 -16.29
CA ILE A 183 -17.86 8.57 -17.62
C ILE A 183 -18.76 7.66 -18.46
N VAL A 184 -18.48 6.35 -18.48
CA VAL A 184 -19.23 5.38 -19.30
C VAL A 184 -20.51 4.92 -18.58
N GLU A 185 -20.40 4.50 -17.32
CA GLU A 185 -21.56 4.09 -16.52
C GLU A 185 -22.35 5.28 -15.95
N LYS A 186 -21.85 6.52 -16.10
CA LYS A 186 -22.48 7.76 -15.62
C LYS A 186 -22.83 7.76 -14.13
N LYS A 187 -22.01 7.07 -13.32
CA LYS A 187 -22.20 7.01 -11.88
C LYS A 187 -21.72 8.29 -11.19
N ASP A 188 -22.41 8.64 -10.12
CA ASP A 188 -22.01 9.77 -9.28
C ASP A 188 -20.64 9.53 -8.64
N PRO A 189 -19.75 10.55 -8.54
CA PRO A 189 -18.42 10.42 -7.95
C PRO A 189 -18.41 9.81 -6.55
N VAL A 190 -19.44 10.04 -5.74
CA VAL A 190 -19.59 9.44 -4.40
C VAL A 190 -19.83 7.92 -4.51
N GLN A 191 -20.66 7.50 -5.44
CA GLN A 191 -20.89 6.07 -5.70
C GLN A 191 -19.63 5.40 -6.21
N VAL A 192 -18.92 6.05 -7.16
CA VAL A 192 -17.64 5.56 -7.67
C VAL A 192 -16.61 5.42 -6.57
N ALA A 193 -16.52 6.41 -5.66
CA ALA A 193 -15.62 6.37 -4.51
C ALA A 193 -15.90 5.16 -3.60
N ASN A 194 -17.16 4.90 -3.30
CA ASN A 194 -17.57 3.77 -2.47
C ASN A 194 -17.29 2.42 -3.14
N GLU A 195 -17.63 2.28 -4.42
CA GLU A 195 -17.43 1.04 -5.18
C GLU A 195 -15.96 0.71 -5.43
N THR A 196 -15.13 1.74 -5.62
CA THR A 196 -13.69 1.58 -5.89
C THR A 196 -12.83 1.66 -4.62
N LYS A 197 -13.45 1.87 -3.45
CA LYS A 197 -12.79 2.05 -2.14
C LYS A 197 -11.79 3.21 -2.12
N HIS A 198 -12.09 4.27 -2.87
CA HIS A 198 -11.32 5.50 -2.91
C HIS A 198 -11.99 6.61 -2.11
N THR A 199 -11.24 7.69 -1.85
CA THR A 199 -11.85 8.91 -1.33
C THR A 199 -12.54 9.66 -2.46
N GLN A 200 -13.63 10.37 -2.18
CA GLN A 200 -14.25 11.23 -3.17
C GLN A 200 -13.25 12.22 -3.77
N GLN A 201 -12.38 12.82 -2.94
CA GLN A 201 -11.33 13.73 -3.41
C GLN A 201 -10.34 13.07 -4.40
N ALA A 202 -10.03 11.79 -4.22
CA ALA A 202 -9.18 11.05 -5.17
C ALA A 202 -9.92 10.83 -6.49
N VAL A 203 -11.20 10.44 -6.45
CA VAL A 203 -12.04 10.29 -7.63
C VAL A 203 -12.15 11.62 -8.39
N ASP A 204 -12.47 12.72 -7.70
CA ASP A 204 -12.57 14.05 -8.30
C ASP A 204 -11.26 14.49 -8.96
N ARG A 205 -10.13 14.21 -8.32
CA ARG A 205 -8.80 14.51 -8.91
C ARG A 205 -8.57 13.72 -10.19
N TYR A 206 -8.87 12.42 -10.21
CA TYR A 206 -8.69 11.59 -11.41
C TYR A 206 -9.59 12.00 -12.54
N LEU A 207 -10.84 12.32 -12.25
CA LEU A 207 -11.78 12.81 -13.26
C LEU A 207 -11.35 14.18 -13.81
N LYS A 208 -10.89 15.08 -12.95
CA LYS A 208 -10.34 16.38 -13.35
C LYS A 208 -9.13 16.24 -14.26
N ASP A 209 -8.19 15.35 -13.91
CA ASP A 209 -7.01 15.11 -14.74
C ASP A 209 -7.38 14.43 -16.06
N PHE A 210 -8.32 13.50 -16.05
CA PHE A 210 -8.86 12.88 -17.26
C PHE A 210 -9.46 13.92 -18.21
N HIS A 211 -10.38 14.77 -17.73
CA HIS A 211 -11.00 15.81 -18.55
C HIS A 211 -10.00 16.82 -19.10
N ARG A 212 -8.96 17.18 -18.32
CA ARG A 212 -7.89 18.04 -18.81
C ARG A 212 -7.14 17.40 -19.98
N VAL A 213 -6.79 16.12 -19.85
CA VAL A 213 -6.12 15.37 -20.93
C VAL A 213 -7.04 15.24 -22.13
N GLN A 214 -8.30 14.86 -21.95
CA GLN A 214 -9.31 14.72 -23.00
C GLN A 214 -9.49 16.02 -23.79
N THR A 215 -9.65 17.15 -23.09
CA THR A 215 -9.81 18.46 -23.73
C THR A 215 -8.64 18.81 -24.63
N VAL A 216 -7.40 18.59 -24.18
CA VAL A 216 -6.21 18.88 -24.97
C VAL A 216 -6.04 17.85 -26.10
N TYR A 217 -6.33 16.56 -25.86
CA TYR A 217 -6.28 15.48 -26.84
C TYR A 217 -7.20 15.72 -28.03
N ASN A 218 -8.40 16.24 -27.79
CA ASN A 218 -9.37 16.59 -28.85
C ASN A 218 -8.85 17.71 -29.77
N HIS A 219 -7.93 18.56 -29.30
CA HIS A 219 -7.30 19.60 -30.11
C HIS A 219 -6.01 19.12 -30.78
N LYS A 220 -5.19 18.37 -30.05
CA LYS A 220 -3.91 17.89 -30.55
C LYS A 220 -3.52 16.57 -29.87
N GLN A 221 -3.43 15.51 -30.68
CA GLN A 221 -3.13 14.14 -30.25
C GLN A 221 -1.62 13.88 -30.08
N ASP A 222 -0.92 14.79 -29.42
CA ASP A 222 0.51 14.69 -29.17
C ASP A 222 0.76 14.56 -27.66
N PRO A 223 1.22 13.39 -27.15
CA PRO A 223 1.41 13.16 -25.73
C PRO A 223 2.42 14.12 -25.08
N ASP A 224 3.44 14.59 -25.80
CA ASP A 224 4.41 15.52 -25.28
C ASP A 224 3.79 16.91 -25.10
N TYR A 225 3.02 17.36 -26.06
CA TYR A 225 2.26 18.60 -25.99
C TYR A 225 1.22 18.56 -24.87
N ILE A 226 0.46 17.46 -24.74
CA ILE A 226 -0.54 17.29 -23.70
C ILE A 226 0.12 17.33 -22.32
N SER A 227 1.23 16.63 -22.14
CA SER A 227 2.00 16.64 -20.89
C SER A 227 2.46 18.06 -20.52
N LEU A 228 2.95 18.82 -21.47
CA LEU A 228 3.40 20.19 -21.27
C LEU A 228 2.23 21.12 -20.87
N VAL A 229 1.10 21.04 -21.57
CA VAL A 229 -0.06 21.92 -21.31
C VAL A 229 -0.79 21.58 -20.02
N THR A 230 -0.94 20.28 -19.72
CA THR A 230 -1.68 19.83 -18.56
C THR A 230 -0.83 19.78 -17.29
N ASN A 231 0.50 19.84 -17.40
CA ASN A 231 1.44 19.59 -16.31
C ASN A 231 1.27 18.21 -15.66
N ILE A 232 0.84 17.23 -16.44
CA ILE A 232 0.69 15.83 -16.06
C ILE A 232 1.83 15.04 -16.71
N SER A 233 2.45 14.11 -15.99
CA SER A 233 3.58 13.33 -16.52
C SER A 233 3.15 12.55 -17.79
N LYS A 234 4.04 12.44 -18.77
CA LYS A 234 3.79 11.75 -20.05
C LYS A 234 3.30 10.32 -19.86
N SER A 235 3.81 9.60 -18.86
CA SER A 235 3.34 8.25 -18.51
C SER A 235 1.86 8.23 -18.13
N VAL A 236 1.39 9.22 -17.36
CA VAL A 236 -0.01 9.33 -16.94
C VAL A 236 -0.88 9.80 -18.10
N VAL A 237 -0.38 10.73 -18.92
CA VAL A 237 -1.05 11.18 -20.15
C VAL A 237 -1.33 10.00 -21.08
N ASN A 238 -0.32 9.18 -21.37
CA ASN A 238 -0.49 8.00 -22.23
C ASN A 238 -1.55 7.03 -21.73
N GLN A 239 -1.72 6.91 -20.42
CA GLN A 239 -2.76 6.05 -19.84
C GLN A 239 -4.15 6.62 -20.02
N TYR A 240 -4.32 7.94 -19.84
CA TYR A 240 -5.60 8.57 -20.13
C TYR A 240 -5.93 8.55 -21.64
N ILE A 241 -4.91 8.68 -22.51
CA ILE A 241 -5.10 8.52 -23.95
C ILE A 241 -5.59 7.11 -24.27
N ASN A 242 -4.93 6.08 -23.73
CA ASN A 242 -5.38 4.70 -23.94
C ASN A 242 -6.83 4.47 -23.46
N LEU A 243 -7.25 5.11 -22.36
CA LEU A 243 -8.64 5.05 -21.90
C LEU A 243 -9.61 5.72 -22.86
N ILE A 244 -9.26 6.90 -23.39
CA ILE A 244 -10.07 7.62 -24.37
C ILE A 244 -10.25 6.76 -25.63
N GLU A 245 -9.18 6.17 -26.13
CA GLU A 245 -9.17 5.32 -27.32
C GLU A 245 -9.92 3.99 -27.13
N THR A 246 -9.71 3.33 -25.98
CA THR A 246 -10.32 2.02 -25.68
C THR A 246 -11.84 2.11 -25.52
N HIS A 247 -12.34 3.21 -24.97
CA HIS A 247 -13.76 3.38 -24.66
C HIS A 247 -14.49 4.34 -25.61
N ASP A 248 -13.82 4.81 -26.68
CA ASP A 248 -14.34 5.78 -27.67
C ASP A 248 -15.01 7.00 -26.97
N ILE A 249 -14.34 7.52 -25.92
CA ILE A 249 -14.81 8.66 -25.12
C ILE A 249 -14.35 9.98 -25.78
N SER A 250 -14.29 10.05 -27.08
CA SER A 250 -14.13 11.32 -27.79
C SER A 250 -15.49 12.03 -27.81
N ASP A 251 -15.53 13.27 -27.34
CA ASP A 251 -16.76 14.08 -27.36
C ASP A 251 -17.42 14.02 -28.74
N LYS A 252 -18.67 13.51 -28.73
CA LYS A 252 -19.62 13.78 -29.79
C LYS A 252 -20.29 15.10 -29.54
#